data_65430a98e94cf7e5f7c7bce0328b5edf
#
_entry.id   65430a98e94cf7e5f7c7bce0328b5edf
#
_cell.length_a   1.000
_cell.length_b   1.000
_cell.length_c   1.000
_cell.angle_alpha   90.00
_cell.angle_beta   90.00
_cell.angle_gamma   90.00
#
_symmetry.space_group_name_H-M   'P 1'
#
loop_
_entity.id
_entity.type
_entity.pdbx_description
1 polymer ?
#
loop_
_entity_poly.entity_id
_entity_poly.type
_entity_poly.pdbx_seq_one_letter_code
_entity_poly.pdbx_strand_id
1 'polypeptide(L)'
;DMFGLNYYQSAFIAAYDGESTNSFNGTGDKGTSCFKFKGVGQQVDMPGIPTTDWDWLIYPQGLYDTLKHISATYPNLPVIYITENGLGHKDPEPDANGIVADPERIDFVDQHMEKVLQARAEGVDVQGYFIWSLQDQFSWANGYNKRYGLFYIDFDTQKRYIKQSALWYKELADTMADAQ
;
A
#
# COMPACT_ATOMS: atom_id res chain seq x y z
N ASP A 1 15.57 16.92 -10.30
CA ASP A 1 15.69 15.74 -9.42
C ASP A 1 14.42 15.59 -8.59
N MET A 2 14.11 14.38 -8.13
CA MET A 2 12.97 14.07 -7.28
C MET A 2 13.36 13.06 -6.21
N PHE A 3 12.62 13.04 -5.09
CA PHE A 3 12.68 11.99 -4.09
C PHE A 3 11.51 11.03 -4.29
N GLY A 4 11.81 9.77 -4.59
CA GLY A 4 10.79 8.72 -4.73
C GLY A 4 10.59 7.97 -3.43
N LEU A 5 9.34 7.86 -2.96
CA LEU A 5 8.97 7.14 -1.76
C LEU A 5 8.03 5.97 -2.09
N ASN A 6 8.44 4.75 -1.78
CA ASN A 6 7.58 3.58 -1.77
C ASN A 6 7.08 3.36 -0.34
N TYR A 7 5.76 3.31 -0.15
CA TYR A 7 5.16 3.08 1.16
C TYR A 7 4.01 2.08 1.05
N TYR A 8 4.05 1.02 1.86
CA TYR A 8 3.00 -0.01 1.90
C TYR A 8 2.45 -0.28 3.29
N GLN A 9 3.30 -0.16 4.31
CA GLN A 9 2.93 -0.48 5.68
C GLN A 9 3.83 0.23 6.67
N SER A 10 3.36 0.32 7.90
CA SER A 10 4.16 0.62 9.10
C SER A 10 4.28 -0.62 9.97
N ALA A 11 5.21 -0.59 10.92
CA ALA A 11 5.33 -1.59 11.96
C ALA A 11 5.49 -0.90 13.33
N PHE A 12 4.82 -1.43 14.35
CA PHE A 12 5.06 -1.05 15.73
C PHE A 12 6.06 -2.01 16.33
N ILE A 13 7.11 -1.47 16.94
CA ILE A 13 8.24 -2.25 17.44
C ILE A 13 8.35 -2.10 18.96
N ALA A 14 8.41 -3.22 19.66
CA ALA A 14 8.71 -3.28 21.09
C ALA A 14 10.12 -3.87 21.33
N ALA A 15 10.73 -3.57 22.46
CA ALA A 15 12.00 -4.18 22.86
C ALA A 15 11.88 -5.71 22.95
N TYR A 16 12.93 -6.44 22.58
CA TYR A 16 12.94 -7.89 22.57
C TYR A 16 14.33 -8.46 22.80
N ASP A 17 14.43 -9.41 23.76
CA ASP A 17 15.67 -10.10 24.12
C ASP A 17 15.62 -11.63 23.95
N GLY A 18 14.50 -12.17 23.46
CA GLY A 18 14.34 -13.60 23.19
C GLY A 18 15.08 -14.07 21.92
N GLU A 19 14.88 -15.31 21.54
CA GLU A 19 15.49 -15.85 20.33
C GLU A 19 14.93 -15.21 19.05
N SER A 20 15.82 -14.93 18.10
CA SER A 20 15.44 -14.33 16.82
C SER A 20 14.62 -15.32 15.98
N THR A 21 13.51 -14.82 15.44
CA THR A 21 12.63 -15.55 14.50
C THR A 21 12.11 -14.59 13.45
N ASN A 22 12.15 -15.02 12.20
CA ASN A 22 11.64 -14.25 11.08
C ASN A 22 10.88 -15.15 10.11
N SER A 23 9.61 -14.85 9.89
CA SER A 23 8.77 -15.55 8.92
C SER A 23 7.84 -14.57 8.20
N PHE A 24 7.61 -14.84 6.93
CA PHE A 24 6.71 -14.07 6.09
C PHE A 24 5.47 -14.87 5.76
N ASN A 25 4.33 -14.22 5.81
CA ASN A 25 3.09 -14.76 5.27
C ASN A 25 3.19 -14.84 3.73
N GLY A 26 3.32 -16.04 3.18
CA GLY A 26 3.37 -16.30 1.75
C GLY A 26 2.04 -16.69 1.12
N THR A 27 1.01 -17.00 1.92
CA THR A 27 -0.25 -17.60 1.46
C THR A 27 -1.46 -16.70 1.63
N GLY A 28 -1.36 -15.63 2.41
CA GLY A 28 -2.48 -14.75 2.77
C GLY A 28 -3.34 -15.32 3.90
N ASP A 29 -2.78 -16.18 4.75
CA ASP A 29 -3.42 -16.66 5.97
C ASP A 29 -2.96 -15.79 7.13
N LYS A 30 -3.84 -14.91 7.62
CA LYS A 30 -3.51 -13.92 8.68
C LYS A 30 -2.88 -14.56 9.92
N GLY A 31 -1.93 -13.85 10.53
CA GLY A 31 -1.27 -14.28 11.75
C GLY A 31 -0.09 -15.23 11.54
N THR A 32 0.40 -15.40 10.30
CA THR A 32 1.53 -16.29 9.99
C THR A 32 2.88 -15.57 9.87
N SER A 33 2.87 -14.23 9.85
CA SER A 33 4.09 -13.41 9.89
C SER A 33 4.64 -13.30 11.31
N CYS A 34 5.96 -13.34 11.44
CA CYS A 34 6.65 -13.14 12.71
C CYS A 34 7.97 -12.39 12.48
N PHE A 35 8.16 -11.28 13.19
CA PHE A 35 9.38 -10.48 13.15
C PHE A 35 9.90 -10.26 14.57
N LYS A 36 10.97 -10.99 14.95
CA LYS A 36 11.62 -10.89 16.26
C LYS A 36 13.12 -10.95 16.08
N PHE A 37 13.84 -9.94 16.57
CA PHE A 37 15.30 -9.90 16.52
C PHE A 37 15.84 -9.58 17.90
N LYS A 38 16.63 -10.50 18.46
CA LYS A 38 17.27 -10.37 19.76
C LYS A 38 18.11 -9.10 19.85
N GLY A 39 17.91 -8.32 20.91
CA GLY A 39 18.62 -7.06 21.15
C GLY A 39 18.24 -5.92 20.23
N VAL A 40 17.27 -6.12 19.32
CA VAL A 40 16.76 -5.08 18.40
C VAL A 40 15.30 -4.77 18.69
N GLY A 41 14.41 -5.76 18.52
CA GLY A 41 12.98 -5.58 18.75
C GLY A 41 12.12 -6.69 18.15
N GLN A 42 10.83 -6.61 18.44
CA GLN A 42 9.80 -7.44 17.83
C GLN A 42 8.67 -6.57 17.30
N GLN A 43 8.10 -6.97 16.19
CA GLN A 43 6.84 -6.39 15.74
C GLN A 43 5.73 -6.78 16.71
N VAL A 44 4.89 -5.83 17.06
CA VAL A 44 3.74 -6.02 17.94
C VAL A 44 2.46 -5.57 17.25
N ASP A 45 1.37 -6.27 17.57
CA ASP A 45 0.05 -5.89 17.10
C ASP A 45 -0.44 -4.64 17.85
N MET A 46 -1.15 -3.78 17.12
CA MET A 46 -1.78 -2.59 17.70
C MET A 46 -3.30 -2.76 17.64
N PRO A 47 -3.97 -2.79 18.80
CA PRO A 47 -5.42 -2.92 18.85
C PRO A 47 -6.14 -1.83 18.02
N GLY A 48 -7.10 -2.23 17.22
CA GLY A 48 -7.90 -1.32 16.40
C GLY A 48 -7.26 -0.91 15.05
N ILE A 49 -6.03 -1.34 14.76
CA ILE A 49 -5.43 -1.15 13.44
C ILE A 49 -5.66 -2.41 12.59
N PRO A 50 -6.37 -2.30 11.45
CA PRO A 50 -6.60 -3.44 10.58
C PRO A 50 -5.32 -3.89 9.87
N THR A 51 -5.31 -5.14 9.44
CA THR A 51 -4.25 -5.72 8.62
C THR A 51 -4.78 -6.20 7.29
N THR A 52 -3.93 -6.22 6.29
CA THR A 52 -4.17 -6.93 5.02
C THR A 52 -4.19 -8.44 5.23
N ASP A 53 -4.58 -9.22 4.21
CA ASP A 53 -4.48 -10.69 4.22
C ASP A 53 -3.04 -11.20 4.43
N TRP A 54 -2.04 -10.36 4.23
CA TRP A 54 -0.61 -10.67 4.40
C TRP A 54 0.01 -10.08 5.66
N ASP A 55 -0.81 -9.77 6.68
CA ASP A 55 -0.39 -9.24 7.99
C ASP A 55 0.24 -7.83 7.95
N TRP A 56 0.09 -7.10 6.86
CA TRP A 56 0.57 -5.75 6.77
C TRP A 56 -0.42 -4.79 7.41
N LEU A 57 0.05 -3.93 8.32
CA LEU A 57 -0.79 -2.93 8.96
C LEU A 57 -1.31 -1.92 7.93
N ILE A 58 -2.63 -1.70 7.93
CA ILE A 58 -3.26 -0.61 7.18
C ILE A 58 -3.22 0.62 8.07
N TYR A 59 -2.19 1.44 7.90
CA TYR A 59 -1.92 2.58 8.77
C TYR A 59 -1.53 3.83 7.97
N PRO A 60 -2.51 4.53 7.38
CA PRO A 60 -2.26 5.73 6.56
C PRO A 60 -1.54 6.85 7.29
N GLN A 61 -1.74 6.97 8.62
CA GLN A 61 -1.01 7.93 9.44
C GLN A 61 0.50 7.76 9.35
N GLY A 62 1.00 6.52 9.20
CA GLY A 62 2.43 6.27 9.04
C GLY A 62 3.03 6.88 7.77
N LEU A 63 2.26 6.97 6.68
CA LEU A 63 2.70 7.68 5.48
C LEU A 63 2.82 9.19 5.74
N TYR A 64 1.82 9.78 6.40
CA TYR A 64 1.87 11.19 6.81
C TYR A 64 3.09 11.45 7.71
N ASP A 65 3.28 10.66 8.76
CA ASP A 65 4.39 10.81 9.70
C ASP A 65 5.76 10.69 8.99
N THR A 66 5.87 9.76 8.04
CA THR A 66 7.07 9.60 7.21
C THR A 66 7.34 10.83 6.37
N LEU A 67 6.33 11.37 5.69
CA LEU A 67 6.44 12.57 4.87
C LEU A 67 6.87 13.79 5.69
N LYS A 68 6.25 14.00 6.85
CA LYS A 68 6.60 15.07 7.78
C LYS A 68 8.02 14.92 8.31
N HIS A 69 8.41 13.71 8.69
CA HIS A 69 9.76 13.42 9.19
C HIS A 69 10.84 13.68 8.13
N ILE A 70 10.66 13.17 6.92
CA ILE A 70 11.61 13.36 5.82
C ILE A 70 11.76 14.85 5.51
N SER A 71 10.65 15.56 5.35
CA SER A 71 10.66 16.99 5.04
C SER A 71 11.35 17.83 6.14
N ALA A 72 11.15 17.48 7.41
CA ALA A 72 11.78 18.18 8.53
C ALA A 72 13.27 17.85 8.69
N THR A 73 13.67 16.62 8.33
CA THR A 73 15.05 16.14 8.55
C THR A 73 16.00 16.58 7.43
N TYR A 74 15.50 16.68 6.20
CA TYR A 74 16.34 16.96 5.02
C TYR A 74 15.95 18.31 4.38
N PRO A 75 16.60 19.43 4.77
CA PRO A 75 16.20 20.79 4.35
C PRO A 75 16.37 21.06 2.86
N ASN A 76 17.16 20.26 2.16
CA ASN A 76 17.37 20.37 0.70
C ASN A 76 16.71 19.22 -0.06
N LEU A 77 15.65 18.64 0.51
CA LEU A 77 14.93 17.57 -0.13
C LEU A 77 14.29 18.09 -1.43
N PRO A 78 14.48 17.40 -2.57
CA PRO A 78 13.76 17.74 -3.78
C PRO A 78 12.27 17.39 -3.62
N VAL A 79 11.47 17.79 -4.60
CA VAL A 79 10.05 17.39 -4.70
C VAL A 79 9.87 15.89 -4.47
N ILE A 80 8.84 15.54 -3.68
CA ILE A 80 8.53 14.16 -3.33
C ILE A 80 7.49 13.59 -4.30
N TYR A 81 7.71 12.36 -4.75
CA TYR A 81 6.71 11.54 -5.41
C TYR A 81 6.48 10.27 -4.60
N ILE A 82 5.22 9.95 -4.32
CA ILE A 82 4.86 8.60 -3.86
C ILE A 82 4.95 7.70 -5.09
N THR A 83 6.06 7.02 -5.25
CA THR A 83 6.35 6.20 -6.43
C THR A 83 5.68 4.84 -6.39
N GLU A 84 5.34 4.36 -5.19
CA GLU A 84 4.52 3.17 -5.00
C GLU A 84 3.71 3.28 -3.70
N ASN A 85 2.43 2.99 -3.82
CA ASN A 85 1.53 2.64 -2.72
C ASN A 85 0.42 1.74 -3.27
N GLY A 86 -0.05 0.76 -2.52
CA GLY A 86 -1.10 -0.12 -2.99
C GLY A 86 -1.42 -1.26 -2.02
N LEU A 87 -2.57 -1.88 -2.23
CA LEU A 87 -3.07 -3.00 -1.45
C LEU A 87 -2.90 -4.31 -2.23
N GLY A 88 -2.15 -5.25 -1.66
CA GLY A 88 -2.20 -6.64 -2.09
C GLY A 88 -3.42 -7.32 -1.47
N HIS A 89 -4.32 -7.85 -2.29
CA HIS A 89 -5.60 -8.41 -1.87
C HIS A 89 -5.90 -9.74 -2.58
N LYS A 90 -6.75 -10.56 -2.00
CA LYS A 90 -7.35 -11.74 -2.63
C LYS A 90 -8.63 -11.30 -3.35
N ASP A 91 -8.48 -10.76 -4.54
CA ASP A 91 -9.61 -10.25 -5.29
C ASP A 91 -10.57 -11.40 -5.69
N PRO A 92 -11.89 -11.15 -5.72
CA PRO A 92 -12.87 -12.11 -6.25
C PRO A 92 -12.72 -12.26 -7.77
N GLU A 93 -13.34 -13.29 -8.32
CA GLU A 93 -13.45 -13.48 -9.77
C GLU A 93 -14.29 -12.36 -10.40
N PRO A 94 -14.06 -12.03 -11.69
CA PRO A 94 -14.86 -11.06 -12.42
C PRO A 94 -16.34 -11.45 -12.44
N ASP A 95 -17.21 -10.46 -12.31
CA ASP A 95 -18.65 -10.64 -12.45
C ASP A 95 -19.09 -10.92 -13.90
N ALA A 96 -20.40 -11.04 -14.13
CA ALA A 96 -20.96 -11.30 -15.47
C ALA A 96 -20.68 -10.17 -16.49
N ASN A 97 -20.34 -8.98 -16.02
CA ASN A 97 -19.97 -7.82 -16.85
C ASN A 97 -18.45 -7.72 -17.05
N GLY A 98 -17.68 -8.59 -16.43
CA GLY A 98 -16.22 -8.55 -16.48
C GLY A 98 -15.62 -7.49 -15.55
N ILE A 99 -16.30 -7.13 -14.46
CA ILE A 99 -15.82 -6.20 -13.45
C ILE A 99 -15.47 -6.96 -12.17
N VAL A 100 -14.34 -6.63 -11.56
CA VAL A 100 -13.90 -7.18 -10.28
C VAL A 100 -14.20 -6.19 -9.16
N ALA A 101 -14.93 -6.64 -8.15
CA ALA A 101 -15.23 -5.83 -6.97
C ALA A 101 -14.02 -5.83 -6.01
N ASP A 102 -13.45 -4.67 -5.73
CA ASP A 102 -12.32 -4.51 -4.81
C ASP A 102 -12.44 -3.21 -3.97
N PRO A 103 -13.55 -3.03 -3.24
CA PRO A 103 -13.78 -1.83 -2.43
C PRO A 103 -12.68 -1.63 -1.36
N GLU A 104 -12.07 -2.68 -0.85
CA GLU A 104 -10.99 -2.61 0.14
C GLU A 104 -9.76 -1.89 -0.44
N ARG A 105 -9.50 -2.04 -1.74
CA ARG A 105 -8.42 -1.33 -2.41
C ARG A 105 -8.74 0.16 -2.57
N ILE A 106 -10.00 0.49 -2.86
CA ILE A 106 -10.46 1.88 -2.91
C ILE A 106 -10.26 2.52 -1.54
N ASP A 107 -10.78 1.92 -0.47
CA ASP A 107 -10.65 2.43 0.89
C ASP A 107 -9.20 2.62 1.30
N PHE A 108 -8.33 1.67 0.97
CA PHE A 108 -6.91 1.75 1.27
C PHE A 108 -6.25 2.95 0.59
N VAL A 109 -6.44 3.09 -0.72
CA VAL A 109 -5.82 4.17 -1.51
C VAL A 109 -6.36 5.52 -1.09
N ASP A 110 -7.68 5.65 -0.90
CA ASP A 110 -8.34 6.89 -0.51
C ASP A 110 -7.80 7.42 0.82
N GLN A 111 -7.77 6.58 1.86
CA GLN A 111 -7.22 6.95 3.16
C GLN A 111 -5.73 7.37 3.12
N HIS A 112 -4.92 6.72 2.27
CA HIS A 112 -3.52 7.11 2.11
C HIS A 112 -3.39 8.43 1.35
N MET A 113 -4.19 8.64 0.31
CA MET A 113 -4.21 9.91 -0.44
C MET A 113 -4.67 11.08 0.44
N GLU A 114 -5.69 10.89 1.30
CA GLU A 114 -6.08 11.91 2.28
C GLU A 114 -4.90 12.34 3.15
N LYS A 115 -4.07 11.40 3.61
CA LYS A 115 -2.88 11.70 4.41
C LYS A 115 -1.78 12.42 3.64
N VAL A 116 -1.62 12.10 2.36
CA VAL A 116 -0.73 12.86 1.47
C VAL A 116 -1.23 14.30 1.29
N LEU A 117 -2.53 14.49 1.03
CA LEU A 117 -3.14 15.81 0.88
C LEU A 117 -3.02 16.62 2.18
N GLN A 118 -3.21 16.00 3.35
CA GLN A 118 -2.97 16.63 4.63
C GLN A 118 -1.52 17.11 4.77
N ALA A 119 -0.53 16.27 4.47
CA ALA A 119 0.88 16.63 4.54
C ALA A 119 1.22 17.80 3.59
N ARG A 120 0.65 17.79 2.36
CA ARG A 120 0.78 18.90 1.40
C ARG A 120 0.21 20.20 1.93
N ALA A 121 -0.99 20.19 2.50
CA ALA A 121 -1.62 21.37 3.08
C ALA A 121 -0.78 21.97 4.22
N GLU A 122 0.05 21.16 4.86
CA GLU A 122 0.98 21.54 5.92
C GLU A 122 2.42 21.82 5.42
N GLY A 123 2.60 21.99 4.11
CA GLY A 123 3.83 22.48 3.49
C GLY A 123 4.82 21.42 3.03
N VAL A 124 4.46 20.15 3.00
CA VAL A 124 5.31 19.10 2.38
C VAL A 124 5.12 19.10 0.86
N ASP A 125 6.21 19.22 0.10
CA ASP A 125 6.16 19.30 -1.37
C ASP A 125 6.02 17.91 -2.01
N VAL A 126 4.82 17.34 -1.96
CA VAL A 126 4.47 16.10 -2.67
C VAL A 126 3.74 16.45 -3.96
N GLN A 127 4.29 16.06 -5.12
CA GLN A 127 3.78 16.42 -6.44
C GLN A 127 3.11 15.28 -7.20
N GLY A 128 3.25 14.04 -6.76
CA GLY A 128 2.64 12.92 -7.43
C GLY A 128 2.43 11.70 -6.55
N TYR A 129 1.45 10.87 -6.96
CA TYR A 129 1.09 9.65 -6.29
C TYR A 129 0.81 8.57 -7.32
N PHE A 130 1.52 7.43 -7.23
CA PHE A 130 1.41 6.32 -8.15
C PHE A 130 0.98 5.06 -7.41
N ILE A 131 -0.06 4.42 -7.92
CA ILE A 131 -0.56 3.16 -7.38
C ILE A 131 0.29 2.00 -7.91
N TRP A 132 0.74 1.15 -7.01
CA TRP A 132 1.27 -0.16 -7.35
C TRP A 132 0.15 -1.20 -7.30
N SER A 133 -0.32 -1.69 -8.45
CA SER A 133 0.23 -1.55 -9.79
C SER A 133 -0.88 -1.38 -10.82
N LEU A 134 -0.53 -1.11 -12.07
CA LEU A 134 -1.50 -1.03 -13.16
C LEU A 134 -2.26 -2.35 -13.35
N GLN A 135 -1.56 -3.48 -13.30
CA GLN A 135 -2.14 -4.81 -13.50
C GLN A 135 -1.57 -5.81 -12.52
N ASP A 136 -2.31 -6.89 -12.26
CA ASP A 136 -1.80 -8.01 -11.47
C ASP A 136 -0.55 -8.61 -12.12
N GLN A 137 0.41 -8.95 -11.28
CA GLN A 137 1.70 -9.48 -11.72
C GLN A 137 2.30 -10.44 -10.71
N PHE A 138 3.38 -11.09 -11.08
CA PHE A 138 4.16 -11.94 -10.22
C PHE A 138 4.81 -11.15 -9.08
N SER A 139 4.61 -11.59 -7.84
CA SER A 139 5.29 -11.07 -6.66
C SER A 139 6.44 -11.97 -6.27
N TRP A 140 7.63 -11.40 -6.00
CA TRP A 140 8.83 -12.15 -5.62
C TRP A 140 8.62 -13.07 -4.41
N ALA A 141 7.85 -12.60 -3.42
CA ALA A 141 7.62 -13.35 -2.17
C ALA A 141 6.36 -14.23 -2.20
N ASN A 142 5.36 -13.88 -3.01
CA ASN A 142 4.03 -14.48 -2.94
C ASN A 142 3.58 -15.14 -4.26
N GLY A 143 4.42 -15.11 -5.30
CA GLY A 143 4.05 -15.63 -6.60
C GLY A 143 2.85 -14.88 -7.20
N TYR A 144 1.83 -15.61 -7.60
CA TYR A 144 0.57 -15.07 -8.13
C TYR A 144 -0.57 -14.98 -7.09
N ASN A 145 -0.29 -15.32 -5.83
CA ASN A 145 -1.31 -15.35 -4.78
C ASN A 145 -1.80 -13.96 -4.35
N LYS A 146 -0.98 -12.93 -4.55
CA LYS A 146 -1.22 -11.57 -4.08
C LYS A 146 -1.43 -10.63 -5.26
N ARG A 147 -2.62 -10.04 -5.33
CA ARG A 147 -3.02 -9.18 -6.43
C ARG A 147 -2.94 -7.70 -6.01
N TYR A 148 -2.20 -6.90 -6.77
CA TYR A 148 -2.02 -5.46 -6.52
C TYR A 148 -2.64 -4.57 -7.61
N GLY A 149 -2.94 -5.16 -8.77
CA GLY A 149 -3.30 -4.40 -9.96
C GLY A 149 -4.64 -3.68 -9.88
N LEU A 150 -4.77 -2.62 -10.65
CA LEU A 150 -6.04 -2.01 -11.02
C LEU A 150 -6.78 -2.85 -12.08
N PHE A 151 -6.04 -3.69 -12.80
CA PHE A 151 -6.58 -4.69 -13.71
C PHE A 151 -6.29 -6.10 -13.18
N TYR A 152 -7.33 -6.91 -13.08
CA TYR A 152 -7.25 -8.33 -12.79
C TYR A 152 -6.73 -9.07 -14.00
N ILE A 153 -5.73 -9.94 -13.80
CA ILE A 153 -5.21 -10.82 -14.84
C ILE A 153 -5.64 -12.25 -14.53
N ASP A 154 -6.36 -12.86 -15.45
CA ASP A 154 -6.48 -14.30 -15.48
C ASP A 154 -5.14 -14.86 -15.98
N PHE A 155 -4.37 -15.43 -15.08
CA PHE A 155 -3.00 -15.86 -15.39
C PHE A 155 -2.91 -17.04 -16.35
N ASP A 156 -3.98 -17.82 -16.49
CA ASP A 156 -4.04 -18.97 -17.42
C ASP A 156 -4.32 -18.50 -18.85
N THR A 157 -5.26 -17.58 -19.02
CA THR A 157 -5.70 -17.11 -20.34
C THR A 157 -5.08 -15.77 -20.74
N GLN A 158 -4.43 -15.08 -19.82
CA GLN A 158 -3.89 -13.71 -19.99
C GLN A 158 -4.97 -12.65 -20.26
N LYS A 159 -6.23 -12.98 -20.02
CA LYS A 159 -7.34 -12.04 -20.16
C LYS A 159 -7.31 -11.02 -19.04
N ARG A 160 -7.64 -9.78 -19.38
CA ARG A 160 -7.65 -8.65 -18.45
C ARG A 160 -9.07 -8.23 -18.15
N TYR A 161 -9.33 -7.96 -16.88
CA TYR A 161 -10.62 -7.46 -16.40
C TYR A 161 -10.39 -6.20 -15.57
N ILE A 162 -11.28 -5.22 -15.73
CA ILE A 162 -11.18 -3.97 -14.96
C ILE A 162 -11.66 -4.18 -13.53
N LYS A 163 -10.98 -3.58 -12.56
CA LYS A 163 -11.44 -3.56 -11.17
C LYS A 163 -12.20 -2.27 -10.86
N GLN A 164 -13.05 -2.30 -9.84
CA GLN A 164 -13.78 -1.09 -9.40
C GLN A 164 -12.82 0.02 -9.00
N SER A 165 -11.70 -0.32 -8.37
CA SER A 165 -10.65 0.63 -8.01
C SER A 165 -10.06 1.37 -9.21
N ALA A 166 -9.97 0.73 -10.38
CA ALA A 166 -9.51 1.39 -11.60
C ALA A 166 -10.49 2.44 -12.10
N LEU A 167 -11.79 2.13 -12.04
CA LEU A 167 -12.85 3.07 -12.43
C LEU A 167 -12.89 4.27 -11.49
N TRP A 168 -12.84 4.01 -10.18
CA TRP A 168 -12.77 5.04 -9.15
C TRP A 168 -11.52 5.93 -9.31
N TYR A 169 -10.35 5.34 -9.51
CA TYR A 169 -9.10 6.10 -9.65
C TYR A 169 -9.08 6.97 -10.91
N LYS A 170 -9.66 6.47 -12.00
CA LYS A 170 -9.85 7.27 -13.22
C LYS A 170 -10.74 8.48 -12.96
N GLU A 171 -11.89 8.29 -12.30
CA GLU A 171 -12.81 9.38 -11.97
C GLU A 171 -12.15 10.43 -11.08
N LEU A 172 -11.39 9.99 -10.07
CA LEU A 172 -10.62 10.87 -9.20
C LEU A 172 -9.59 11.68 -9.99
N ALA A 173 -8.83 11.04 -10.89
CA ALA A 173 -7.83 11.70 -11.71
C ALA A 173 -8.44 12.73 -12.67
N ASP A 174 -9.57 12.40 -13.29
CA ASP A 174 -10.29 13.31 -14.16
C ASP A 174 -10.79 14.56 -13.38
N THR A 175 -11.35 14.35 -12.18
CA THR A 175 -11.81 15.43 -11.31
C THR A 175 -10.66 16.37 -10.88
N MET A 176 -9.49 15.82 -10.59
CA MET A 176 -8.31 16.59 -10.20
C MET A 176 -7.71 17.37 -11.39
N ALA A 177 -7.80 16.83 -12.59
CA ALA A 177 -7.32 17.50 -13.80
C ALA A 177 -8.21 18.73 -14.15
N ASP A 178 -9.53 18.63 -13.95
CA ASP A 178 -10.48 19.71 -14.20
C ASP A 178 -10.39 20.87 -13.17
N ALA A 179 -9.72 20.63 -12.03
CA ALA A 179 -9.55 21.62 -10.95
C ALA A 179 -8.25 22.45 -11.07
N GLN A 180 -7.43 22.22 -12.08
CA GLN A 180 -6.19 22.96 -12.38
C GLN A 180 -6.42 24.02 -13.47
#